data_b1b738b1919b37b40cda610710ca2eed
#
_entry.id   b1b738b1919b37b40cda610710ca2eed
#
_cell.length_a   1.000
_cell.length_b   1.000
_cell.length_c   1.000
_cell.angle_alpha   90.00
_cell.angle_beta   90.00
_cell.angle_gamma   90.00
#
_symmetry.space_group_name_H-M   'P 1'
#
loop_
_entity.id
_entity.type
_entity.pdbx_description
1 polymer ?
#
loop_
_entity_poly.entity_id
_entity_poly.type
_entity_poly.pdbx_seq_one_letter_code
_entity_poly.pdbx_strand_id
1 'polypeptide(L)'
;MREERARYPEGVVRRPPFVLKGDNLSSSAFWIGAKLTDWANDWVRYHTGGQGSFVTSAMEDSGTVQSLTWLSRAGKVDIRRVLVLRAGSDHDLPPPGRSAAEALARTKIGQYAAYGPAIENAYRVGAAVVEALLAQWSTYRDTPPVAAPRR
;
A
#
# COMPACT_ATOMS: atom_id res chain seq x y z
N MET A 1 3.43 -7.29 17.78
CA MET A 1 2.45 -7.53 16.69
C MET A 1 1.24 -8.36 17.10
N ARG A 2 1.37 -9.55 17.73
CA ARG A 2 0.20 -10.34 18.16
C ARG A 2 -0.67 -9.61 19.16
N GLU A 3 -0.06 -8.97 20.17
CA GLU A 3 -0.77 -8.20 21.20
C GLU A 3 -1.50 -6.98 20.63
N GLU A 4 -0.88 -6.28 19.68
CA GLU A 4 -1.51 -5.12 19.02
C GLU A 4 -2.72 -5.56 18.18
N ARG A 5 -2.55 -6.59 17.38
CA ARG A 5 -3.65 -7.15 16.54
C ARG A 5 -4.80 -7.70 17.39
N ALA A 6 -4.51 -8.21 18.60
CA ALA A 6 -5.54 -8.71 19.52
C ALA A 6 -6.47 -7.61 20.04
N ARG A 7 -6.08 -6.34 19.94
CA ARG A 7 -6.92 -5.20 20.36
C ARG A 7 -8.03 -4.88 19.37
N TYR A 8 -7.97 -5.42 18.15
CA TYR A 8 -9.01 -5.22 17.14
C TYR A 8 -9.97 -6.42 17.13
N PRO A 9 -11.30 -6.16 17.11
CA PRO A 9 -12.31 -7.21 17.11
C PRO A 9 -12.40 -7.96 15.79
N GLU A 10 -12.08 -7.30 14.68
CA GLU A 10 -12.27 -7.83 13.34
C GLU A 10 -11.34 -9.02 13.08
N GLY A 11 -11.93 -10.13 12.66
CA GLY A 11 -11.20 -11.36 12.37
C GLY A 11 -10.15 -11.19 11.26
N VAL A 12 -10.37 -10.24 10.34
CA VAL A 12 -9.43 -9.97 9.24
C VAL A 12 -8.08 -9.45 9.74
N VAL A 13 -8.07 -8.64 10.80
CA VAL A 13 -6.84 -8.11 11.40
C VAL A 13 -5.97 -9.20 12.02
N ARG A 14 -6.58 -10.33 12.39
CA ARG A 14 -5.91 -11.48 13.02
C ARG A 14 -5.39 -12.51 12.03
N ARG A 15 -5.77 -12.39 10.75
CA ARG A 15 -5.27 -13.30 9.70
C ARG A 15 -3.76 -13.16 9.51
N PRO A 16 -3.07 -14.22 9.06
CA PRO A 16 -1.71 -14.09 8.57
C PRO A 16 -1.61 -12.99 7.49
N PRO A 17 -0.43 -12.37 7.30
CA PRO A 17 -0.22 -11.45 6.19
C PRO A 17 -0.58 -12.10 4.85
N PHE A 18 -1.19 -11.33 3.98
CA PHE A 18 -1.59 -11.78 2.64
C PHE A 18 -1.42 -10.64 1.64
N VAL A 19 -1.31 -10.98 0.37
CA VAL A 19 -1.22 -10.00 -0.71
C VAL A 19 -2.63 -9.58 -1.12
N LEU A 20 -2.84 -8.27 -1.21
CA LEU A 20 -4.10 -7.69 -1.63
C LEU A 20 -3.86 -6.76 -2.83
N LYS A 21 -4.72 -6.82 -3.84
CA LYS A 21 -4.77 -5.81 -4.90
C LYS A 21 -5.66 -4.66 -4.43
N GLY A 22 -5.21 -3.43 -4.63
CA GLY A 22 -5.99 -2.26 -4.28
C GLY A 22 -5.26 -0.99 -4.63
N ASP A 23 -5.82 0.13 -4.21
CA ASP A 23 -5.27 1.43 -4.49
C ASP A 23 -4.59 2.00 -3.25
N ASN A 24 -3.45 2.64 -3.49
CA ASN A 24 -2.74 3.38 -2.49
C ASN A 24 -3.05 4.87 -2.65
N LEU A 25 -3.54 5.51 -1.58
CA LEU A 25 -3.66 6.96 -1.54
C LEU A 25 -2.36 7.55 -1.03
N SER A 26 -1.67 8.30 -1.88
CA SER A 26 -0.45 9.00 -1.51
C SER A 26 -0.76 10.44 -1.11
N SER A 27 -0.27 10.84 0.04
CA SER A 27 -0.50 12.15 0.66
C SER A 27 0.77 12.66 1.30
N SER A 28 0.89 13.97 1.47
CA SER A 28 1.98 14.59 2.23
C SER A 28 1.82 14.45 3.76
N ALA A 29 0.71 13.88 4.20
CA ALA A 29 0.38 13.72 5.62
C ALA A 29 0.17 12.25 5.97
N PHE A 30 0.63 11.89 7.15
CA PHE A 30 0.28 10.66 7.83
C PHE A 30 -0.95 10.90 8.71
N TRP A 31 -1.88 9.94 8.78
CA TRP A 31 -3.07 10.07 9.61
C TRP A 31 -3.48 8.77 10.30
N ILE A 32 -4.22 8.92 11.38
CA ILE A 32 -4.99 7.86 12.04
C ILE A 32 -6.38 8.41 12.33
N GLY A 33 -7.41 7.65 12.04
CA GLY A 33 -8.78 7.97 12.42
C GLY A 33 -9.82 7.80 11.33
N ALA A 34 -11.02 7.42 11.74
CA ALA A 34 -12.12 7.04 10.85
C ALA A 34 -12.46 8.15 9.82
N LYS A 35 -12.53 9.40 10.25
CA LYS A 35 -12.90 10.51 9.34
C LYS A 35 -11.98 10.67 8.14
N LEU A 36 -10.67 10.53 8.36
CA LEU A 36 -9.70 10.63 7.26
C LEU A 36 -9.63 9.33 6.45
N THR A 37 -9.88 8.19 7.06
CA THR A 37 -10.00 6.92 6.37
C THR A 37 -11.26 6.88 5.50
N ASP A 38 -12.40 7.39 5.96
CA ASP A 38 -13.62 7.55 5.18
C ASP A 38 -13.39 8.50 3.99
N TRP A 39 -12.75 9.65 4.25
CA TRP A 39 -12.35 10.57 3.19
C TRP A 39 -11.44 9.89 2.15
N ALA A 40 -10.46 9.11 2.57
CA ALA A 40 -9.57 8.39 1.66
C ALA A 40 -10.32 7.39 0.77
N ASN A 41 -11.28 6.66 1.33
CA ASN A 41 -12.17 5.79 0.58
C ASN A 41 -12.98 6.55 -0.47
N ASP A 42 -13.61 7.65 -0.07
CA ASP A 42 -14.43 8.49 -0.97
C ASP A 42 -13.57 9.12 -2.06
N TRP A 43 -12.38 9.60 -1.71
CA TRP A 43 -11.44 10.19 -2.66
C TRP A 43 -10.99 9.18 -3.73
N VAL A 44 -10.60 7.98 -3.31
CA VAL A 44 -10.21 6.90 -4.24
C VAL A 44 -11.39 6.53 -5.15
N ARG A 45 -12.58 6.35 -4.59
CA ARG A 45 -13.79 6.02 -5.37
C ARG A 45 -14.13 7.14 -6.38
N TYR A 46 -14.08 8.38 -5.96
CA TYR A 46 -14.37 9.52 -6.83
C TYR A 46 -13.42 9.60 -8.02
N HIS A 47 -12.11 9.59 -7.76
CA HIS A 47 -11.10 9.75 -8.80
C HIS A 47 -10.92 8.52 -9.71
N THR A 48 -11.44 7.38 -9.32
CA THR A 48 -11.40 6.15 -10.14
C THR A 48 -12.73 5.81 -10.80
N GLY A 49 -13.71 6.69 -10.73
CA GLY A 49 -15.06 6.43 -11.26
C GLY A 49 -15.74 5.23 -10.56
N GLY A 50 -15.48 5.04 -9.28
CA GLY A 50 -16.05 3.95 -8.48
C GLY A 50 -15.32 2.60 -8.62
N GLN A 51 -14.28 2.51 -9.45
CA GLN A 51 -13.54 1.26 -9.69
C GLN A 51 -12.41 1.01 -8.70
N GLY A 52 -11.95 2.04 -7.99
CA GLY A 52 -10.87 1.96 -7.03
C GLY A 52 -11.32 1.40 -5.69
N SER A 53 -10.38 0.78 -4.99
CA SER A 53 -10.53 0.29 -3.62
C SER A 53 -9.35 0.75 -2.79
N PHE A 54 -9.59 1.67 -1.87
CA PHE A 54 -8.56 2.13 -0.94
C PHE A 54 -8.10 0.98 -0.04
N VAL A 55 -6.81 0.74 0.01
CA VAL A 55 -6.20 -0.35 0.80
C VAL A 55 -5.10 0.15 1.70
N THR A 56 -4.28 1.08 1.21
CA THR A 56 -3.15 1.61 1.97
C THR A 56 -2.98 3.10 1.73
N SER A 57 -2.28 3.75 2.63
CA SER A 57 -1.78 5.10 2.43
C SER A 57 -0.26 5.14 2.53
N ALA A 58 0.35 6.03 1.77
CA ALA A 58 1.78 6.29 1.80
C ALA A 58 2.05 7.74 1.42
N MET A 59 3.29 8.21 1.56
CA MET A 59 3.62 9.60 1.22
C MET A 59 4.36 9.72 -0.12
N GLU A 60 5.12 8.71 -0.53
CA GLU A 60 6.12 8.83 -1.59
C GLU A 60 5.60 8.51 -2.99
N ASP A 61 4.55 7.71 -3.11
CA ASP A 61 4.13 7.15 -4.40
C ASP A 61 3.68 8.20 -5.40
N SER A 62 3.00 9.27 -4.94
CA SER A 62 2.56 10.34 -5.83
C SER A 62 3.75 11.01 -6.53
N GLY A 63 4.82 11.32 -5.81
CA GLY A 63 6.04 11.91 -6.38
C GLY A 63 6.74 10.96 -7.33
N THR A 64 6.88 9.69 -6.95
CA THR A 64 7.53 8.67 -7.77
C THR A 64 6.76 8.43 -9.07
N VAL A 65 5.46 8.16 -8.98
CA VAL A 65 4.62 7.87 -10.16
C VAL A 65 4.46 9.10 -11.04
N GLN A 66 4.37 10.30 -10.47
CA GLN A 66 4.33 11.56 -11.21
C GLN A 66 5.61 11.76 -12.02
N SER A 67 6.77 11.57 -11.41
CA SER A 67 8.08 11.69 -12.08
C SER A 67 8.22 10.67 -13.20
N LEU A 68 7.86 9.41 -12.97
CA LEU A 68 7.87 8.37 -13.99
C LEU A 68 6.87 8.66 -15.13
N THR A 69 5.73 9.27 -14.82
CA THR A 69 4.75 9.69 -15.84
C THR A 69 5.33 10.77 -16.76
N TRP A 70 6.02 11.75 -16.21
CA TRP A 70 6.69 12.78 -17.02
C TRP A 70 7.82 12.21 -17.87
N LEU A 71 8.65 11.34 -17.29
CA LEU A 71 9.69 10.64 -18.03
C LEU A 71 9.13 9.75 -19.15
N SER A 72 7.98 9.12 -18.90
CA SER A 72 7.30 8.33 -19.93
C SER A 72 6.80 9.19 -21.10
N ARG A 73 6.20 10.36 -20.81
CA ARG A 73 5.80 11.34 -21.83
C ARG A 73 6.99 11.85 -22.64
N ALA A 74 8.16 11.94 -22.02
CA ALA A 74 9.41 12.29 -22.68
C ALA A 74 10.09 11.10 -23.40
N GLY A 75 9.46 9.94 -23.46
CA GLY A 75 10.01 8.74 -24.12
C GLY A 75 11.21 8.10 -23.41
N LYS A 76 11.43 8.39 -22.13
CA LYS A 76 12.59 7.91 -21.38
C LYS A 76 12.32 6.62 -20.59
N VAL A 77 11.08 6.33 -20.26
CA VAL A 77 10.65 5.13 -19.54
C VAL A 77 9.32 4.61 -20.06
N ASP A 78 9.02 3.36 -19.85
CA ASP A 78 7.71 2.76 -20.12
C ASP A 78 6.92 2.66 -18.81
N ILE A 79 5.90 3.52 -18.62
CA ILE A 79 5.07 3.56 -17.42
C ILE A 79 4.31 2.24 -17.17
N ARG A 80 4.10 1.41 -18.18
CA ARG A 80 3.48 0.09 -18.04
C ARG A 80 4.35 -0.92 -17.28
N ARG A 81 5.63 -0.59 -17.05
CA ARG A 81 6.60 -1.40 -16.30
C ARG A 81 6.75 -0.99 -14.85
N VAL A 82 5.83 -0.20 -14.34
CA VAL A 82 5.81 0.24 -12.95
C VAL A 82 4.92 -0.67 -12.12
N LEU A 83 5.47 -1.21 -11.05
CA LEU A 83 4.76 -1.95 -10.01
C LEU A 83 4.95 -1.22 -8.69
N VAL A 84 3.85 -0.93 -8.00
CA VAL A 84 3.87 -0.41 -6.64
C VAL A 84 3.58 -1.55 -5.68
N LEU A 85 4.51 -1.82 -4.76
CA LEU A 85 4.37 -2.80 -3.70
C LEU A 85 4.45 -2.08 -2.36
N ARG A 86 3.41 -2.20 -1.55
CA ARG A 86 3.33 -1.62 -0.21
C ARG A 86 3.04 -2.69 0.83
N ALA A 87 3.65 -2.53 2.00
CA ALA A 87 3.35 -3.33 3.17
C ALA A 87 2.87 -2.42 4.29
N GLY A 88 1.72 -2.74 4.89
CA GLY A 88 1.16 -1.98 5.99
C GLY A 88 2.02 -2.14 7.25
N SER A 89 2.57 -1.04 7.74
CA SER A 89 3.40 -0.98 8.94
C SER A 89 2.65 -0.49 10.18
N ASP A 90 1.47 0.10 9.96
CA ASP A 90 0.59 0.58 11.02
C ASP A 90 -0.88 0.50 10.57
N HIS A 91 -1.80 0.73 11.50
CA HIS A 91 -3.23 0.77 11.24
C HIS A 91 -3.68 2.22 11.08
N ASP A 92 -4.56 2.48 10.12
CA ASP A 92 -5.19 3.79 9.90
C ASP A 92 -6.36 4.06 10.86
N LEU A 93 -6.82 3.05 11.58
CA LEU A 93 -7.83 3.17 12.63
C LEU A 93 -7.22 2.90 14.01
N PRO A 94 -7.58 3.68 15.05
CA PRO A 94 -7.17 3.38 16.40
C PRO A 94 -7.87 2.10 16.90
N PRO A 95 -7.25 1.35 17.81
CA PRO A 95 -7.94 0.23 18.43
C PRO A 95 -9.16 0.71 19.23
N PRO A 96 -10.21 -0.12 19.40
CA PRO A 96 -11.39 0.22 20.15
C PRO A 96 -11.08 0.77 21.55
N GLY A 97 -11.81 1.80 21.94
CA GLY A 97 -11.62 2.49 23.22
C GLY A 97 -10.48 3.49 23.28
N ARG A 98 -9.82 3.77 22.14
CA ARG A 98 -8.82 4.82 22.02
C ARG A 98 -9.22 5.86 20.99
N SER A 99 -8.85 7.10 21.26
CA SER A 99 -8.96 8.18 20.29
C SER A 99 -7.83 8.11 19.25
N ALA A 100 -8.03 8.72 18.09
CA ALA A 100 -7.01 8.87 17.06
C ALA A 100 -5.79 9.64 17.60
N ALA A 101 -5.99 10.68 18.44
CA ALA A 101 -4.93 11.45 19.04
C ALA A 101 -4.05 10.60 19.99
N GLU A 102 -4.67 9.73 20.81
CA GLU A 102 -3.92 8.82 21.68
C GLU A 102 -3.14 7.77 20.90
N ALA A 103 -3.70 7.26 19.81
CA ALA A 103 -3.00 6.33 18.94
C ALA A 103 -1.81 7.01 18.27
N LEU A 104 -2.02 8.21 17.69
CA LEU A 104 -0.98 8.99 17.03
C LEU A 104 0.15 9.38 17.99
N ALA A 105 -0.16 9.80 19.21
CA ALA A 105 0.85 10.19 20.22
C ALA A 105 1.78 9.02 20.62
N ARG A 106 1.37 7.79 20.41
CA ARG A 106 2.19 6.59 20.66
C ARG A 106 3.01 6.13 19.47
N THR A 107 2.71 6.68 18.30
CA THR A 107 3.39 6.32 17.06
C THR A 107 4.71 7.10 16.97
N LYS A 108 5.82 6.38 17.03
CA LYS A 108 7.15 6.91 16.78
C LYS A 108 7.68 6.34 15.47
N ILE A 109 8.36 7.17 14.68
CA ILE A 109 8.99 6.73 13.43
C ILE A 109 9.88 5.51 13.69
N GLY A 110 9.70 4.45 12.96
CA GLY A 110 10.44 3.19 13.10
C GLY A 110 9.96 2.29 14.26
N GLN A 111 8.95 2.72 15.03
CA GLN A 111 8.40 1.96 16.16
C GLN A 111 6.90 1.62 15.95
N TYR A 112 6.43 1.65 14.71
CA TYR A 112 5.08 1.20 14.37
C TYR A 112 4.89 -0.27 14.71
N ALA A 113 3.67 -0.62 15.11
CA ALA A 113 3.34 -1.95 15.62
C ALA A 113 3.74 -3.11 14.69
N ALA A 114 3.73 -2.88 13.39
CA ALA A 114 4.05 -3.88 12.38
C ALA A 114 5.30 -3.55 11.55
N TYR A 115 6.15 -2.60 11.97
CA TYR A 115 7.28 -2.12 11.16
C TYR A 115 8.22 -3.24 10.70
N GLY A 116 8.78 -4.02 11.62
CA GLY A 116 9.65 -5.13 11.28
C GLY A 116 9.00 -6.18 10.38
N PRO A 117 7.83 -6.71 10.76
CA PRO A 117 7.07 -7.62 9.91
C PRO A 117 6.67 -7.04 8.55
N ALA A 118 6.40 -5.74 8.44
CA ALA A 118 6.10 -5.09 7.16
C ALA A 118 7.29 -5.12 6.21
N ILE A 119 8.49 -4.80 6.71
CA ILE A 119 9.73 -4.89 5.93
C ILE A 119 9.98 -6.33 5.45
N GLU A 120 9.85 -7.31 6.33
CA GLU A 120 10.02 -8.72 5.98
C GLU A 120 9.01 -9.18 4.93
N ASN A 121 7.75 -8.78 5.06
CA ASN A 121 6.70 -9.11 4.08
C ASN A 121 6.95 -8.42 2.73
N ALA A 122 7.37 -7.15 2.72
CA ALA A 122 7.74 -6.44 1.50
C ALA A 122 8.91 -7.15 0.79
N TYR A 123 9.92 -7.56 1.54
CA TYR A 123 11.05 -8.32 1.00
C TYR A 123 10.60 -9.65 0.38
N ARG A 124 9.83 -10.46 1.10
CA ARG A 124 9.37 -11.78 0.60
C ARG A 124 8.53 -11.68 -0.66
N VAL A 125 7.58 -10.76 -0.70
CA VAL A 125 6.73 -10.57 -1.87
C VAL A 125 7.52 -9.95 -3.03
N GLY A 126 8.38 -8.97 -2.74
CA GLY A 126 9.26 -8.35 -3.73
C GLY A 126 10.24 -9.35 -4.35
N ALA A 127 10.86 -10.20 -3.53
CA ALA A 127 11.76 -11.25 -4.01
C ALA A 127 11.04 -12.22 -4.97
N ALA A 128 9.85 -12.69 -4.59
CA ALA A 128 9.07 -13.57 -5.46
C ALA A 128 8.72 -12.92 -6.81
N VAL A 129 8.40 -11.61 -6.81
CA VAL A 129 8.15 -10.87 -8.06
C VAL A 129 9.43 -10.79 -8.90
N VAL A 130 10.57 -10.44 -8.30
CA VAL A 130 11.85 -10.33 -9.00
C VAL A 130 12.28 -11.67 -9.58
N GLU A 131 12.17 -12.75 -8.80
CA GLU A 131 12.48 -14.12 -9.25
C GLU A 131 11.60 -14.52 -10.45
N ALA A 132 10.30 -14.24 -10.40
CA ALA A 132 9.39 -14.53 -11.50
C ALA A 132 9.73 -13.73 -12.77
N LEU A 133 10.11 -12.45 -12.62
CA LEU A 133 10.53 -11.61 -13.75
C LEU A 133 11.84 -12.12 -14.36
N LEU A 134 12.80 -12.51 -13.53
CA LEU A 134 14.09 -13.03 -14.00
C LEU A 134 13.92 -14.38 -14.70
N ALA A 135 13.11 -15.27 -14.14
CA ALA A 135 12.85 -16.59 -14.73
C ALA A 135 12.18 -16.51 -16.12
N GLN A 136 11.43 -15.43 -16.38
CA GLN A 136 10.71 -15.21 -17.64
C GLN A 136 11.23 -13.95 -18.38
N TRP A 137 12.48 -13.57 -18.16
CA TRP A 137 13.03 -12.31 -18.68
C TRP A 137 12.97 -12.20 -20.21
N SER A 138 13.16 -13.32 -20.92
CA SER A 138 13.04 -13.35 -22.40
C SER A 138 11.66 -12.89 -22.89
N THR A 139 10.61 -13.11 -22.11
CA THR A 139 9.25 -12.67 -22.41
C THR A 139 9.02 -11.25 -21.89
N TYR A 140 9.31 -10.99 -20.62
CA TYR A 140 8.96 -9.72 -19.97
C TYR A 140 9.86 -8.56 -20.40
N ARG A 141 11.03 -8.83 -20.94
CA ARG A 141 11.89 -7.80 -21.54
C ARG A 141 11.15 -7.02 -22.63
N ASP A 142 10.41 -7.69 -23.48
CA ASP A 142 9.76 -7.07 -24.65
C ASP A 142 8.25 -6.87 -24.43
N THR A 143 7.63 -7.75 -23.62
CA THR A 143 6.19 -7.72 -23.35
C THR A 143 5.94 -7.63 -21.84
N PRO A 144 5.75 -6.43 -21.28
CA PRO A 144 5.50 -6.29 -19.85
C PRO A 144 4.21 -7.01 -19.45
N PRO A 145 4.15 -7.56 -18.22
CA PRO A 145 2.93 -8.17 -17.71
C PRO A 145 1.77 -7.17 -17.73
N VAL A 146 0.63 -7.60 -18.23
CA VAL A 146 -0.59 -6.78 -18.21
C VAL A 146 -1.35 -7.08 -16.93
N ALA A 147 -1.77 -6.04 -16.22
CA ALA A 147 -2.62 -6.22 -15.06
C ALA A 147 -3.94 -6.91 -15.47
N ALA A 148 -4.33 -7.92 -14.72
CA ALA A 148 -5.65 -8.51 -14.92
C ALA A 148 -6.74 -7.46 -14.70
N PRO A 149 -7.85 -7.47 -15.47
CA PRO A 149 -8.96 -6.57 -15.24
C PRO A 149 -9.41 -6.59 -13.78
N ARG A 150 -9.80 -5.44 -13.26
CA ARG A 150 -10.46 -5.38 -11.95
C ARG A 150 -11.83 -6.04 -12.10
N ARG A 151 -12.11 -6.98 -11.25
CA ARG A 151 -13.44 -7.61 -11.15
C ARG A 151 -14.33 -6.82 -10.22
#